data_d32c4ca4396b28c1c773dcb262877f1d
#
_entry.id   d32c4ca4396b28c1c773dcb262877f1d
#
_cell.length_a   1.000
_cell.length_b   1.000
_cell.length_c   1.000
_cell.angle_alpha   90.00
_cell.angle_beta   90.00
_cell.angle_gamma   90.00
#
_symmetry.space_group_name_H-M   'P 1'
#
loop_
_entity.id
_entity.type
_entity.pdbx_description
1 polymer ?
#
loop_
_entity_poly.entity_id
_entity_poly.type
_entity_poly.pdbx_seq_one_letter_code
_entity_poly.pdbx_strand_id
1 'polypeptide(L)'
;MRQKVGNYPGVTVQKKTGIALIGTERVEINDLPGTYSLAAASPDERVVVDALRGEVENLDRPDLALCIVDATNLQRNLFLAYQIGQLGLPMVLALNYWDSAKKRHIEVDVE
;
A
#
# COMPACT_ATOMS: atom_id res chain seq x y z
N MET A 1 11.73 15.21 0.26
CA MET A 1 10.31 14.99 0.59
C MET A 1 10.03 15.41 2.02
N ARG A 2 9.02 16.23 2.22
CA ARG A 2 8.57 16.60 3.55
C ARG A 2 7.61 15.56 4.07
N GLN A 3 7.78 15.15 5.32
CA GLN A 3 6.96 14.12 5.93
C GLN A 3 6.24 14.67 7.17
N LYS A 4 4.95 14.43 7.24
CA LYS A 4 4.14 14.70 8.43
C LYS A 4 3.80 13.39 9.12
N VAL A 5 3.86 13.39 10.45
CA VAL A 5 3.58 12.21 11.26
C VAL A 5 2.49 12.53 12.27
N GLY A 6 1.54 11.64 12.42
CA GLY A 6 0.45 11.74 13.38
C GLY A 6 -0.24 10.39 13.49
N ASN A 7 -1.43 10.38 14.05
CA ASN A 7 -2.25 9.15 14.11
C ASN A 7 -3.49 9.29 13.22
N TYR A 8 -3.98 8.17 12.71
CA TYR A 8 -5.27 8.13 12.07
C TYR A 8 -6.37 8.43 13.09
N PRO A 9 -7.48 9.09 12.69
CA PRO A 9 -8.51 9.52 13.62
C PRO A 9 -9.08 8.35 14.44
N GLY A 10 -9.13 8.53 15.76
CA GLY A 10 -9.75 7.59 16.69
C GLY A 10 -8.97 6.34 16.99
N VAL A 11 -7.75 6.18 16.47
CA VAL A 11 -6.93 4.99 16.69
C VAL A 11 -5.48 5.38 16.95
N THR A 12 -4.70 4.43 17.48
CA THR A 12 -3.27 4.63 17.76
C THR A 12 -2.37 4.23 16.59
N VAL A 13 -2.94 4.06 15.40
CA VAL A 13 -2.19 3.71 14.19
C VAL A 13 -1.53 4.96 13.63
N GLN A 14 -0.23 4.89 13.39
CA GLN A 14 0.55 6.01 12.91
C GLN A 14 0.25 6.35 11.46
N LYS A 15 0.01 7.64 11.20
CA LYS A 15 -0.20 8.17 9.86
C LYS A 15 1.06 8.92 9.42
N LYS A 16 1.59 8.56 8.26
CA LYS A 16 2.71 9.26 7.63
C LYS A 16 2.29 9.75 6.26
N THR A 17 2.48 11.04 6.01
CA THR A 17 2.11 11.66 4.75
C THR A 17 3.30 12.45 4.23
N GLY A 18 3.58 12.35 2.95
CA GLY A 18 4.64 13.11 2.31
C GLY A 18 4.21 13.63 0.95
N ILE A 19 4.98 14.57 0.42
CA ILE A 19 4.76 15.12 -0.91
C ILE A 19 6.01 14.86 -1.73
N ALA A 20 5.83 14.26 -2.91
CA ALA A 20 6.90 14.03 -3.86
C ALA A 20 6.58 14.74 -5.17
N LEU A 21 7.63 15.12 -5.90
CA LEU A 21 7.51 15.64 -7.24
C LEU A 21 7.79 14.51 -8.24
N ILE A 22 6.84 14.28 -9.14
CA ILE A 22 7.02 13.36 -10.26
C ILE A 22 6.92 14.20 -11.53
N GLY A 23 8.08 14.50 -12.14
CA GLY A 23 8.16 15.49 -13.19
C GLY A 23 7.80 16.87 -12.62
N THR A 24 6.72 17.47 -13.11
CA THR A 24 6.21 18.75 -12.63
C THR A 24 5.00 18.62 -11.71
N GLU A 25 4.52 17.40 -11.48
CA GLU A 25 3.35 17.17 -10.64
C GLU A 25 3.70 16.91 -9.20
N ARG A 26 2.94 17.51 -8.29
CA ARG A 26 3.03 17.24 -6.86
C ARG A 26 2.12 16.09 -6.53
N VAL A 27 2.70 15.04 -5.92
CA VAL A 27 1.97 13.83 -5.54
C VAL A 27 2.00 13.70 -4.03
N GLU A 28 0.83 13.57 -3.42
CA GLU A 28 0.73 13.26 -2.00
C GLU A 28 0.83 11.76 -1.80
N ILE A 29 1.75 11.33 -0.95
CA ILE A 29 1.98 9.93 -0.63
C ILE A 29 1.54 9.68 0.79
N ASN A 30 0.58 8.77 0.97
CA ASN A 30 0.13 8.33 2.28
C ASN A 30 0.63 6.91 2.52
N ASP A 31 1.44 6.76 3.58
CA ASP A 31 1.95 5.46 3.98
C ASP A 31 0.90 4.75 4.84
N LEU A 32 0.46 3.59 4.40
CA LEU A 32 -0.53 2.79 5.10
C LEU A 32 0.16 1.69 5.92
N PRO A 33 -0.47 1.22 7.01
CA PRO A 33 0.06 0.09 7.77
C PRO A 33 0.24 -1.14 6.89
N GLY A 34 1.29 -1.90 7.16
CA GLY A 34 1.50 -3.17 6.46
C GLY A 34 0.40 -4.16 6.77
N THR A 35 -0.14 -4.79 5.72
CA THR A 35 -1.16 -5.81 5.87
C THR A 35 -1.04 -6.84 4.75
N TYR A 36 -1.62 -8.02 4.97
CA TYR A 36 -1.65 -9.09 3.98
C TYR A 36 -3.05 -9.35 3.42
N SER A 37 -4.06 -8.69 3.96
CA SER A 37 -5.44 -8.84 3.48
C SER A 37 -6.27 -7.63 3.87
N LEU A 38 -7.43 -7.49 3.26
CA LEU A 38 -8.41 -6.44 3.57
C LEU A 38 -9.57 -6.97 4.41
N ALA A 39 -9.31 -7.97 5.24
CA ALA A 39 -10.34 -8.59 6.07
C ALA A 39 -10.83 -7.69 7.22
N ALA A 40 -10.10 -6.61 7.53
CA ALA A 40 -10.42 -5.65 8.59
C ALA A 40 -10.54 -6.30 9.97
N ALA A 41 -9.70 -7.32 10.22
CA ALA A 41 -9.70 -8.06 11.48
C ALA A 41 -8.95 -7.35 12.61
N SER A 42 -8.06 -6.42 12.29
CA SER A 42 -7.29 -5.62 13.24
C SER A 42 -7.50 -4.13 12.99
N PRO A 43 -7.16 -3.25 13.96
CA PRO A 43 -7.23 -1.80 13.73
C PRO A 43 -6.38 -1.36 12.52
N ASP A 44 -5.20 -1.95 12.33
CA ASP A 44 -4.33 -1.62 11.22
C ASP A 44 -4.97 -1.97 9.86
N GLU A 45 -5.56 -3.15 9.75
CA GLU A 45 -6.25 -3.58 8.55
C GLU A 45 -7.47 -2.71 8.26
N ARG A 46 -8.20 -2.31 9.29
CA ARG A 46 -9.36 -1.43 9.13
C ARG A 46 -8.94 -0.06 8.59
N VAL A 47 -7.83 0.49 9.07
CA VAL A 47 -7.30 1.75 8.56
C VAL A 47 -6.99 1.65 7.06
N VAL A 48 -6.37 0.55 6.64
CA VAL A 48 -6.06 0.34 5.22
C VAL A 48 -7.33 0.29 4.37
N VAL A 49 -8.32 -0.48 4.81
CA VAL A 49 -9.60 -0.60 4.09
C VAL A 49 -10.29 0.75 3.99
N ASP A 50 -10.40 1.48 5.09
CA ASP A 50 -11.07 2.77 5.13
C ASP A 50 -10.36 3.80 4.27
N ALA A 51 -9.02 3.82 4.31
CA ALA A 51 -8.23 4.74 3.49
C ALA A 51 -8.44 4.47 2.00
N LEU A 52 -8.42 3.21 1.58
CA LEU A 52 -8.61 2.84 0.18
C LEU A 52 -10.02 3.12 -0.32
N ARG A 53 -10.99 3.16 0.57
CA ARG A 53 -12.38 3.51 0.23
C ARG A 53 -12.68 4.99 0.32
N GLY A 54 -11.74 5.78 0.82
CA GLY A 54 -11.96 7.21 1.04
C GLY A 54 -12.83 7.51 2.25
N GLU A 55 -12.87 6.62 3.24
CA GLU A 55 -13.72 6.74 4.43
C GLU A 55 -12.95 7.26 5.65
N VAL A 56 -11.70 7.66 5.50
CA VAL A 56 -10.92 8.26 6.58
C VAL A 56 -11.16 9.76 6.60
N GLU A 57 -11.49 10.29 7.78
CA GLU A 57 -11.71 11.72 7.97
C GLU A 57 -10.45 12.52 7.59
N ASN A 58 -10.63 13.59 6.82
CA ASN A 58 -9.56 14.47 6.34
C ASN A 58 -8.55 13.78 5.40
N LEU A 59 -8.93 12.66 4.80
CA LEU A 59 -8.11 11.97 3.82
C LEU A 59 -8.96 11.61 2.62
N ASP A 60 -8.64 12.16 1.45
CA ASP A 60 -9.35 11.85 0.22
C ASP A 60 -9.07 10.42 -0.23
N ARG A 61 -10.01 9.86 -0.99
CA ARG A 61 -9.80 8.56 -1.62
C ARG A 61 -8.57 8.65 -2.53
N PRO A 62 -7.62 7.69 -2.45
CA PRO A 62 -6.45 7.75 -3.30
C PRO A 62 -6.80 7.58 -4.78
N ASP A 63 -6.03 8.25 -5.63
CA ASP A 63 -6.14 8.13 -7.08
C ASP A 63 -5.44 6.89 -7.60
N LEU A 64 -4.44 6.40 -6.87
CA LEU A 64 -3.59 5.29 -7.25
C LEU A 64 -3.09 4.58 -6.01
N ALA A 65 -3.04 3.26 -6.04
CA ALA A 65 -2.41 2.45 -5.01
C ALA A 65 -1.08 1.92 -5.50
N LEU A 66 -0.03 2.13 -4.70
CA LEU A 66 1.27 1.51 -4.93
C LEU A 66 1.40 0.34 -3.97
N CYS A 67 1.41 -0.88 -4.50
CA CYS A 67 1.53 -2.08 -3.70
C CYS A 67 2.95 -2.64 -3.83
N ILE A 68 3.67 -2.67 -2.71
CA ILE A 68 5.02 -3.22 -2.66
C ILE A 68 4.91 -4.69 -2.34
N VAL A 69 5.37 -5.53 -3.26
CA VAL A 69 5.23 -6.97 -3.20
C VAL A 69 6.59 -7.60 -2.94
N ASP A 70 6.65 -8.47 -1.93
CA ASP A 70 7.86 -9.25 -1.62
C ASP A 70 7.99 -10.39 -2.61
N ALA A 71 9.00 -10.33 -3.48
CA ALA A 71 9.24 -11.34 -4.50
C ALA A 71 9.60 -12.71 -3.91
N THR A 72 10.02 -12.77 -2.65
CA THR A 72 10.31 -14.05 -1.97
C THR A 72 9.05 -14.70 -1.38
N ASN A 73 7.93 -14.00 -1.36
CA ASN A 73 6.66 -14.49 -0.82
C ASN A 73 5.49 -13.97 -1.67
N LEU A 74 5.53 -14.23 -2.95
CA LEU A 74 4.63 -13.65 -3.94
C LEU A 74 3.17 -14.03 -3.71
N GLN A 75 2.91 -15.30 -3.45
CA GLN A 75 1.55 -15.79 -3.30
C GLN A 75 0.78 -15.04 -2.21
N ARG A 76 1.41 -14.81 -1.07
CA ARG A 76 0.80 -14.10 0.05
C ARG A 76 0.55 -12.62 -0.28
N ASN A 77 1.52 -12.00 -0.94
CA ASN A 77 1.43 -10.58 -1.28
C ASN A 77 0.45 -10.31 -2.41
N LEU A 78 0.36 -11.19 -3.39
CA LEU A 78 -0.56 -11.04 -4.52
C LEU A 78 -2.03 -11.17 -4.09
N PHE A 79 -2.30 -11.86 -3.01
CA PHE A 79 -3.66 -11.92 -2.45
C PHE A 79 -4.17 -10.53 -2.07
N LEU A 80 -3.35 -9.75 -1.37
CA LEU A 80 -3.69 -8.38 -1.04
C LEU A 80 -3.85 -7.51 -2.29
N ALA A 81 -2.94 -7.65 -3.25
CA ALA A 81 -3.02 -6.90 -4.50
C ALA A 81 -4.32 -7.19 -5.25
N TYR A 82 -4.74 -8.44 -5.28
CA TYR A 82 -6.01 -8.83 -5.87
C TYR A 82 -7.20 -8.14 -5.19
N GLN A 83 -7.20 -8.11 -3.87
CA GLN A 83 -8.26 -7.45 -3.11
C GLN A 83 -8.31 -5.95 -3.38
N ILE A 84 -7.15 -5.29 -3.46
CA ILE A 84 -7.07 -3.87 -3.79
C ILE A 84 -7.63 -3.62 -5.19
N GLY A 85 -7.29 -4.48 -6.14
CA GLY A 85 -7.80 -4.37 -7.51
C GLY A 85 -9.32 -4.44 -7.58
N GLN A 86 -9.95 -5.22 -6.71
CA GLN A 86 -11.41 -5.34 -6.68
C GLN A 86 -12.10 -4.06 -6.20
N LEU A 87 -11.39 -3.16 -5.54
CA LEU A 87 -11.94 -1.87 -5.14
C LEU A 87 -12.04 -0.86 -6.30
N GLY A 88 -11.54 -1.23 -7.47
CA GLY A 88 -11.58 -0.37 -8.64
C GLY A 88 -10.51 0.71 -8.68
N LEU A 89 -9.51 0.63 -7.81
CA LEU A 89 -8.40 1.58 -7.81
C LEU A 89 -7.34 1.19 -8.84
N PRO A 90 -6.83 2.14 -9.62
CA PRO A 90 -5.61 1.89 -10.40
C PRO A 90 -4.48 1.52 -9.45
N MET A 91 -3.67 0.54 -9.83
CA MET A 91 -2.65 0.01 -8.97
C MET A 91 -1.35 -0.24 -9.73
N VAL A 92 -0.23 0.09 -9.09
CA VAL A 92 1.10 -0.25 -9.55
C VAL A 92 1.70 -1.24 -8.57
N LEU A 93 2.26 -2.33 -9.08
CA LEU A 93 2.99 -3.30 -8.29
C LEU A 93 4.48 -3.04 -8.38
N ALA A 94 5.12 -2.93 -7.23
CA ALA A 94 6.57 -2.82 -7.14
C ALA A 94 7.12 -4.09 -6.50
N LEU A 95 8.01 -4.78 -7.23
CA LEU A 95 8.65 -6.00 -6.72
C LEU A 95 9.85 -5.63 -5.87
N ASN A 96 9.82 -6.03 -4.61
CA ASN A 96 10.94 -5.87 -3.69
C ASN A 96 11.60 -7.24 -3.46
N TYR A 97 12.87 -7.22 -3.04
CA TYR A 97 13.66 -8.44 -2.79
C TYR A 97 13.82 -9.33 -4.02
N TRP A 98 13.84 -8.73 -5.23
CA TRP A 98 14.01 -9.48 -6.48
C TRP A 98 15.29 -10.31 -6.50
N ASP A 99 16.40 -9.74 -6.05
CA ASP A 99 17.70 -10.45 -6.00
C ASP A 99 17.65 -11.63 -5.05
N SER A 100 16.97 -11.50 -3.92
CA SER A 100 16.78 -12.60 -2.96
C SER A 100 15.96 -13.73 -3.55
N ALA A 101 14.92 -13.42 -4.33
CA ALA A 101 14.12 -14.44 -5.02
C ALA A 101 14.96 -15.21 -6.01
N LYS A 102 15.80 -14.53 -6.79
CA LYS A 102 16.73 -15.18 -7.74
C LYS A 102 17.72 -16.10 -7.04
N LYS A 103 18.27 -15.65 -5.91
CA LYS A 103 19.20 -16.49 -5.12
C LYS A 103 18.57 -17.75 -4.58
N ARG A 104 17.27 -17.72 -4.32
CA ARG A 104 16.52 -18.89 -3.83
C ARG A 104 15.95 -19.74 -4.94
N HIS A 105 16.31 -19.45 -6.20
CA HIS A 105 15.77 -20.14 -7.38
C HIS A 105 14.24 -20.09 -7.47
N ILE A 106 13.65 -18.98 -7.00
CA ILE A 106 12.22 -18.74 -7.12
C ILE A 106 11.95 -18.13 -8.49
N GLU A 107 11.08 -18.74 -9.25
CA GLU A 107 10.65 -18.21 -10.53
C GLU A 107 9.54 -17.17 -10.33
N VAL A 108 9.72 -16.00 -10.91
CA VAL A 108 8.72 -14.94 -10.87
C VAL A 108 8.42 -14.53 -12.31
N ASP A 109 7.14 -14.65 -12.68
CA ASP A 109 6.67 -14.26 -14.00
C ASP A 109 6.24 -12.79 -13.95
N VAL A 110 7.01 -11.93 -14.64
CA VAL A 110 6.78 -10.49 -14.64
C VAL A 110 6.29 -10.06 -16.02
N GLU A 111 5.08 -9.54 -16.08
CA GLU A 111 4.52 -8.97 -17.31
C GLU A 111 4.24 -7.49 -17.16
#